data_8210ac1679967e0cb95001f1ce24d7e1
#
_entry.id   8210ac1679967e0cb95001f1ce24d7e1
#
_cell.length_a   1.000
_cell.length_b   1.000
_cell.length_c   1.000
_cell.angle_alpha   90.00
_cell.angle_beta   90.00
_cell.angle_gamma   90.00
#
_symmetry.space_group_name_H-M   'P 1'
#
loop_
_entity.id
_entity.type
_entity.pdbx_description
1 polymer ?
#
loop_
_entity_poly.entity_id
_entity_poly.type
_entity_poly.pdbx_seq_one_letter_code
_entity_poly.pdbx_strand_id
1 'polypeptide(L)'
;MARLPRLAVPGHVHHIIQRGNNRQAIFLTSSDYEKMCSLIAESAAKHSVDIHAYVLMSNHFHLLATPKTEQGLPQMMQAIGRSYVRAFNQTYGRTGTLWEGRYRSTVIQADQHLLACMVYTDLN
;
A
#
# COMPACT_ATOMS: atom_id res chain seq x y z
N MET A 1 18.54 -3.23 17.64
CA MET A 1 17.48 -2.37 18.20
C MET A 1 16.15 -2.66 17.53
N ALA A 2 15.11 -2.83 18.30
CA ALA A 2 13.79 -3.08 17.76
C ALA A 2 13.23 -1.82 17.08
N ARG A 3 12.53 -1.99 15.98
CA ARG A 3 11.83 -0.89 15.34
C ARG A 3 10.62 -0.49 16.17
N LEU A 4 10.35 0.81 16.19
CA LEU A 4 9.12 1.30 16.81
C LEU A 4 7.91 0.79 16.00
N PRO A 5 6.82 0.46 16.67
CA PRO A 5 5.58 0.08 15.97
C PRO A 5 5.12 1.22 15.08
N ARG A 6 4.50 0.88 13.95
CA ARG A 6 3.88 1.89 13.11
C ARG A 6 2.63 2.41 13.79
N LEU A 7 2.43 3.71 13.67
CA LEU A 7 1.21 4.31 14.14
C LEU A 7 0.05 3.85 13.24
N ALA A 8 -0.93 3.22 13.84
CA ALA A 8 -2.17 2.86 13.17
C ALA A 8 -3.30 3.25 14.10
N VAL A 9 -4.06 4.27 13.70
CA VAL A 9 -5.12 4.84 14.52
C VAL A 9 -6.46 4.46 13.93
N PRO A 10 -7.19 3.53 14.55
CA PRO A 10 -8.51 3.11 14.02
C PRO A 10 -9.44 4.30 13.84
N GLY A 11 -10.20 4.30 12.75
CA GLY A 11 -11.15 5.36 12.44
C GLY A 11 -10.55 6.60 11.80
N HIS A 12 -9.24 6.66 11.65
CA HIS A 12 -8.57 7.80 11.03
C HIS A 12 -8.01 7.43 9.67
N VAL A 13 -8.01 8.41 8.74
CA VAL A 13 -7.47 8.19 7.41
C VAL A 13 -5.94 8.20 7.45
N HIS A 14 -5.35 7.22 6.79
CA HIS A 14 -3.90 7.13 6.65
C HIS A 14 -3.51 7.27 5.19
N HIS A 15 -2.43 7.99 4.94
CA HIS A 15 -1.78 8.00 3.63
C HIS A 15 -0.61 7.02 3.69
N ILE A 16 -0.65 6.04 2.82
CA ILE A 16 0.33 4.95 2.79
C ILE A 16 1.09 5.03 1.49
N ILE A 17 2.41 4.84 1.54
CA ILE A 17 3.24 4.77 0.36
C ILE A 17 4.21 3.60 0.47
N GLN A 18 4.37 2.85 -0.62
CA GLN A 18 5.31 1.75 -0.72
C GLN A 18 6.09 1.90 -2.03
N ARG A 19 7.41 1.78 -1.95
CA ARG A 19 8.29 1.98 -3.10
C ARG A 19 9.07 0.73 -3.45
N GLY A 20 9.42 0.60 -4.75
CA GLY A 20 10.31 -0.44 -5.22
C GLY A 20 11.74 -0.20 -4.78
N ASN A 21 12.44 -1.29 -4.49
CA ASN A 21 13.84 -1.26 -4.08
C ASN A 21 14.68 -0.66 -5.21
N ASN A 22 15.59 0.25 -4.84
CA ASN A 22 16.47 0.91 -5.79
C ASN A 22 15.72 1.56 -6.96
N ARG A 23 14.52 2.08 -6.67
CA ARG A 23 13.65 2.75 -7.64
C ARG A 23 13.25 1.88 -8.82
N GLN A 24 13.41 0.55 -8.71
CA GLN A 24 13.01 -0.34 -9.80
C GLN A 24 11.50 -0.35 -9.99
N ALA A 25 11.09 -0.66 -11.21
CA ALA A 25 9.67 -0.80 -11.51
C ALA A 25 9.09 -1.98 -10.75
N ILE A 26 7.91 -1.78 -10.20
CA ILE A 26 7.14 -2.83 -9.53
C ILE A 26 5.91 -3.24 -10.33
N PHE A 27 5.62 -2.53 -11.40
CA PHE A 27 4.57 -2.87 -12.36
C PHE A 27 5.16 -2.76 -13.75
N LEU A 28 5.12 -3.84 -14.53
CA LEU A 28 5.66 -3.87 -15.88
C LEU A 28 4.59 -4.01 -16.95
N THR A 29 3.46 -4.61 -16.60
CA THR A 29 2.34 -4.85 -17.52
C THR A 29 1.03 -4.50 -16.87
N SER A 30 -0.03 -4.40 -17.67
CA SER A 30 -1.38 -4.17 -17.12
C SER A 30 -1.81 -5.30 -16.20
N SER A 31 -1.34 -6.53 -16.43
CA SER A 31 -1.64 -7.65 -15.53
C SER A 31 -1.09 -7.43 -14.13
N ASP A 32 0.09 -6.79 -14.01
CA ASP A 32 0.67 -6.48 -12.71
C ASP A 32 -0.20 -5.48 -11.95
N TYR A 33 -0.67 -4.44 -12.64
CA TYR A 33 -1.58 -3.45 -12.02
C TYR A 33 -2.88 -4.10 -11.58
N GLU A 34 -3.46 -4.96 -12.41
CA GLU A 34 -4.69 -5.68 -12.09
C GLU A 34 -4.51 -6.59 -10.89
N LYS A 35 -3.38 -7.28 -10.81
CA LYS A 35 -3.05 -8.13 -9.67
C LYS A 35 -3.01 -7.33 -8.38
N MET A 36 -2.34 -6.18 -8.41
CA MET A 36 -2.27 -5.31 -7.22
C MET A 36 -3.66 -4.81 -6.83
N CYS A 37 -4.48 -4.38 -7.78
CA CYS A 37 -5.84 -3.93 -7.47
C CYS A 37 -6.66 -5.03 -6.79
N SER A 38 -6.56 -6.26 -7.28
CA SER A 38 -7.26 -7.40 -6.68
C SER A 38 -6.78 -7.66 -5.26
N LEU A 39 -5.47 -7.61 -5.04
CA LEU A 39 -4.90 -7.84 -3.72
C LEU A 39 -5.31 -6.75 -2.72
N ILE A 40 -5.34 -5.50 -3.17
CA ILE A 40 -5.79 -4.40 -2.31
C ILE A 40 -7.24 -4.63 -1.89
N ALA A 41 -8.11 -4.94 -2.84
CA ALA A 41 -9.53 -5.15 -2.55
C ALA A 41 -9.76 -6.33 -1.60
N GLU A 42 -9.14 -7.46 -1.89
CA GLU A 42 -9.28 -8.67 -1.07
C GLU A 42 -8.73 -8.47 0.34
N SER A 43 -7.54 -7.91 0.44
CA SER A 43 -6.86 -7.74 1.74
C SER A 43 -7.56 -6.69 2.59
N ALA A 44 -8.04 -5.62 1.97
CA ALA A 44 -8.78 -4.58 2.69
C ALA A 44 -10.07 -5.16 3.29
N ALA A 45 -10.82 -5.93 2.51
CA ALA A 45 -12.04 -6.58 3.00
C ALA A 45 -11.73 -7.54 4.14
N LYS A 46 -10.68 -8.34 3.99
CA LYS A 46 -10.31 -9.34 5.01
C LYS A 46 -9.87 -8.71 6.32
N HIS A 47 -9.19 -7.58 6.27
CA HIS A 47 -8.60 -6.95 7.45
C HIS A 47 -9.37 -5.71 7.93
N SER A 48 -10.58 -5.50 7.44
CA SER A 48 -11.46 -4.42 7.87
C SER A 48 -10.83 -3.04 7.70
N VAL A 49 -10.32 -2.79 6.50
CA VAL A 49 -9.75 -1.51 6.10
C VAL A 49 -10.59 -0.94 4.97
N ASP A 50 -11.01 0.32 5.11
CA ASP A 50 -11.75 1.02 4.07
C ASP A 50 -10.75 1.74 3.17
N ILE A 51 -10.76 1.43 1.87
CA ILE A 51 -9.92 2.09 0.88
C ILE A 51 -10.69 3.24 0.26
N HIS A 52 -10.16 4.45 0.36
CA HIS A 52 -10.81 5.65 -0.18
C HIS A 52 -10.28 6.02 -1.56
N ALA A 53 -8.99 5.85 -1.78
CA ALA A 53 -8.35 6.16 -3.05
C ALA A 53 -7.03 5.43 -3.14
N TYR A 54 -6.55 5.23 -4.37
CA TYR A 54 -5.22 4.67 -4.58
C TYR A 54 -4.66 5.13 -5.92
N VAL A 55 -3.34 5.15 -6.01
CA VAL A 55 -2.62 5.43 -7.27
C VAL A 55 -1.47 4.45 -7.37
N LEU A 56 -1.39 3.77 -8.52
CA LEU A 56 -0.32 2.82 -8.81
C LEU A 56 0.60 3.44 -9.85
N MET A 57 1.81 3.80 -9.43
CA MET A 57 2.85 4.33 -10.30
C MET A 57 3.83 3.21 -10.63
N SER A 58 4.63 3.37 -11.68
CA SER A 58 5.50 2.29 -12.14
C SER A 58 6.42 1.73 -11.06
N ASN A 59 6.91 2.56 -10.14
CA ASN A 59 7.87 2.13 -9.12
C ASN A 59 7.42 2.38 -7.67
N HIS A 60 6.16 2.77 -7.46
CA HIS A 60 5.60 2.96 -6.12
C HIS A 60 4.10 3.06 -6.19
N PHE A 61 3.43 2.96 -5.04
CA PHE A 61 1.99 3.19 -5.00
C PHE A 61 1.59 3.92 -3.72
N HIS A 62 0.44 4.59 -3.80
CA HIS A 62 -0.18 5.32 -2.70
C HIS A 62 -1.55 4.75 -2.39
N LEU A 63 -1.90 4.72 -1.11
CA LEU A 63 -3.24 4.37 -0.67
C LEU A 63 -3.73 5.42 0.33
N LEU A 64 -5.02 5.74 0.27
CA LEU A 64 -5.72 6.44 1.34
C LEU A 64 -6.69 5.45 1.95
N ALA A 65 -6.53 5.15 3.22
CA ALA A 65 -7.28 4.08 3.85
C ALA A 65 -7.57 4.37 5.32
N THR A 66 -8.71 3.88 5.81
CA THR A 66 -9.09 3.98 7.20
C THR A 66 -9.20 2.58 7.78
N PRO A 67 -8.30 2.20 8.70
CA PRO A 67 -8.43 0.91 9.38
C PRO A 67 -9.50 0.97 10.47
N LYS A 68 -10.21 -0.13 10.68
CA LYS A 68 -11.20 -0.24 11.76
C LYS A 68 -10.59 -0.82 13.04
N THR A 69 -9.42 -1.44 12.92
CA THR A 69 -8.70 -2.03 14.07
C THR A 69 -7.24 -1.61 14.03
N GLU A 70 -6.55 -1.77 15.16
CA GLU A 70 -5.12 -1.44 15.24
C GLU A 70 -4.27 -2.34 14.36
N GLN A 71 -4.66 -3.59 14.17
CA GLN A 71 -3.88 -4.56 13.42
C GLN A 71 -4.24 -4.63 11.95
N GLY A 72 -5.39 -4.07 11.56
CA GLY A 72 -5.90 -4.21 10.20
C GLY A 72 -4.95 -3.69 9.13
N LEU A 73 -4.43 -2.49 9.33
CA LEU A 73 -3.55 -1.87 8.34
C LEU A 73 -2.22 -2.61 8.18
N PRO A 74 -1.47 -2.90 9.28
CA PRO A 74 -0.24 -3.69 9.15
C PRO A 74 -0.47 -5.06 8.53
N GLN A 75 -1.54 -5.75 8.93
CA GLN A 75 -1.85 -7.08 8.39
C GLN A 75 -2.20 -7.01 6.91
N MET A 76 -2.98 -6.01 6.51
CA MET A 76 -3.32 -5.79 5.12
C MET A 76 -2.07 -5.56 4.28
N MET A 77 -1.19 -4.66 4.72
CA MET A 77 0.03 -4.35 3.97
C MET A 77 0.97 -5.54 3.90
N GLN A 78 1.04 -6.35 4.95
CA GLN A 78 1.86 -7.56 4.93
C GLN A 78 1.30 -8.58 3.93
N ALA A 79 -0.01 -8.77 3.93
CA ALA A 79 -0.66 -9.71 3.01
C ALA A 79 -0.48 -9.28 1.55
N ILE A 80 -0.71 -8.00 1.25
CA ILE A 80 -0.51 -7.45 -0.08
C ILE A 80 0.94 -7.65 -0.52
N GLY A 81 1.88 -7.25 0.34
CA GLY A 81 3.31 -7.31 0.01
C GLY A 81 3.79 -8.72 -0.28
N ARG A 82 3.45 -9.68 0.57
CA ARG A 82 3.86 -11.06 0.39
C ARG A 82 3.29 -11.68 -0.89
N SER A 83 2.00 -11.47 -1.12
CA SER A 83 1.34 -12.05 -2.29
C SER A 83 1.84 -11.41 -3.58
N TYR A 84 1.99 -10.10 -3.59
CA TYR A 84 2.44 -9.41 -4.79
C TYR A 84 3.88 -9.75 -5.14
N VAL A 85 4.79 -9.75 -4.16
CA VAL A 85 6.21 -10.08 -4.38
C VAL A 85 6.34 -11.51 -4.92
N ARG A 86 5.59 -12.46 -4.33
CA ARG A 86 5.61 -13.84 -4.81
C ARG A 86 5.19 -13.93 -6.27
N ALA A 87 4.08 -13.28 -6.62
CA ALA A 87 3.56 -13.30 -7.98
C ALA A 87 4.53 -12.62 -8.96
N PHE A 88 5.06 -11.47 -8.59
CA PHE A 88 5.99 -10.71 -9.41
C PHE A 88 7.28 -11.48 -9.66
N ASN A 89 7.86 -12.04 -8.61
CA ASN A 89 9.09 -12.81 -8.71
C ASN A 89 8.89 -14.08 -9.55
N GLN A 90 7.75 -14.74 -9.38
CA GLN A 90 7.43 -15.92 -10.16
C GLN A 90 7.25 -15.59 -11.64
N THR A 91 6.57 -14.49 -11.93
CA THR A 91 6.32 -14.07 -13.32
C THR A 91 7.61 -13.68 -14.03
N TYR A 92 8.52 -12.99 -13.34
CA TYR A 92 9.70 -12.40 -13.96
C TYR A 92 11.02 -13.11 -13.62
N GLY A 93 10.92 -14.29 -13.01
CA GLY A 93 12.12 -15.09 -12.69
C GLY A 93 13.07 -14.41 -11.71
N ARG A 94 12.51 -13.70 -10.71
CA ARG A 94 13.29 -12.96 -9.72
C ARG A 94 13.24 -13.66 -8.37
N THR A 95 14.20 -13.30 -7.51
CA THR A 95 14.21 -13.70 -6.11
C THR A 95 14.46 -12.49 -5.23
N GLY A 96 14.13 -12.62 -3.95
CA GLY A 96 14.40 -11.58 -2.98
C GLY A 96 13.33 -10.50 -2.90
N THR A 97 13.65 -9.45 -2.16
CA THR A 97 12.70 -8.37 -1.88
C THR A 97 12.45 -7.51 -3.12
N LEU A 98 11.22 -6.99 -3.21
CA LEU A 98 10.85 -6.02 -4.23
C LEU A 98 10.80 -4.62 -3.64
N TRP A 99 10.66 -4.49 -2.33
CA TRP A 99 10.38 -3.22 -1.66
C TRP A 99 11.62 -2.54 -1.10
N GLU A 100 11.62 -1.20 -1.17
CA GLU A 100 12.62 -0.39 -0.51
C GLU A 100 12.19 -0.19 0.95
N GLY A 101 12.52 -1.18 1.79
CA GLY A 101 12.16 -1.14 3.19
C GLY A 101 10.65 -1.28 3.42
N ARG A 102 10.21 -0.82 4.60
CA ARG A 102 8.81 -0.91 5.00
C ARG A 102 8.01 0.25 4.41
N TYR A 103 6.69 0.04 4.25
CA TYR A 103 5.81 1.12 3.80
C TYR A 103 5.82 2.28 4.79
N ARG A 104 5.53 3.47 4.30
CA ARG A 104 5.36 4.66 5.14
C ARG A 104 3.88 4.92 5.33
N SER A 105 3.50 5.36 6.53
CA SER A 105 2.12 5.65 6.86
C SER A 105 2.04 6.94 7.65
N THR A 106 1.18 7.84 7.21
CA THR A 106 0.95 9.13 7.86
C THR A 106 -0.54 9.30 8.13
N VAL A 107 -0.89 9.63 9.37
CA VAL A 107 -2.28 9.89 9.73
C VAL A 107 -2.68 11.26 9.21
N ILE A 108 -3.80 11.32 8.50
CA ILE A 108 -4.37 12.56 7.99
C ILE A 108 -5.34 13.08 9.05
N GLN A 109 -5.02 14.24 9.64
CA GLN A 109 -5.80 14.74 10.75
C GLN A 109 -6.73 15.90 10.38
N ALA A 110 -6.43 16.59 9.29
CA ALA A 110 -7.21 17.74 8.87
C ALA A 110 -7.94 17.46 7.56
N ASP A 111 -9.19 17.89 7.46
CA ASP A 111 -10.00 17.69 6.25
C ASP A 111 -9.33 18.26 5.00
N GLN A 112 -8.66 19.41 5.14
CA GLN A 112 -7.95 20.02 4.02
C GLN A 112 -6.82 19.12 3.50
N HIS A 113 -6.08 18.50 4.40
CA HIS A 113 -5.01 17.57 4.03
C HIS A 113 -5.58 16.34 3.36
N LEU A 114 -6.68 15.82 3.88
CA LEU A 114 -7.37 14.68 3.30
C LEU A 114 -7.78 14.98 1.86
N LEU A 115 -8.42 16.11 1.64
CA LEU A 115 -8.87 16.51 0.31
C LEU A 115 -7.70 16.67 -0.64
N ALA A 116 -6.63 17.33 -0.20
CA ALA A 116 -5.42 17.50 -1.01
C ALA A 116 -4.78 16.15 -1.38
N CYS A 117 -4.71 15.23 -0.42
CA CYS A 117 -4.17 13.90 -0.67
C CYS A 117 -5.03 13.12 -1.67
N MET A 118 -6.34 13.21 -1.55
CA MET A 118 -7.25 12.53 -2.47
C MET A 118 -7.11 13.07 -3.89
N VAL A 119 -7.01 14.39 -4.05
CA VAL A 119 -6.81 15.02 -5.36
C VAL A 119 -5.49 14.56 -5.96
N TYR A 120 -4.42 14.60 -5.17
CA TYR A 120 -3.10 14.14 -5.63
C TYR A 120 -3.16 12.68 -6.07
N THR A 121 -3.81 11.83 -5.27
CA THR A 121 -3.91 10.40 -5.55
C THR A 121 -4.69 10.14 -6.83
N ASP A 122 -5.80 10.86 -7.02
CA ASP A 122 -6.65 10.69 -8.19
C ASP A 122 -5.99 11.18 -9.49
N LEU A 123 -5.17 12.23 -9.41
CA LEU A 123 -4.54 12.82 -10.59
C LEU A 123 -3.30 12.07 -11.06
N ASN A 124 -2.70 11.31 -10.20
CA ASN A 124 -1.53 10.51 -10.58
C ASN A 124 -1.93 9.18 -11.17
#